data_75f02949924e8ecddbc042bbc4dded01
#
_entry.id   75f02949924e8ecddbc042bbc4dded01
#
_cell.length_a   1.000
_cell.length_b   1.000
_cell.length_c   1.000
_cell.angle_alpha   90.00
_cell.angle_beta   90.00
_cell.angle_gamma   90.00
#
_symmetry.space_group_name_H-M   'P 1'
#
loop_
_entity.id
_entity.type
_entity.pdbx_description
1 polymer ?
#
loop_
_entity_poly.entity_id
_entity_poly.type
_entity_poly.pdbx_seq_one_letter_code
_entity_poly.pdbx_strand_id
1 'polypeptide(L)'
;MLVLMIVSTVIYATADTYTPRKREFRGAWIQCVNGQFIGMSTQKMQQTLSYQLDELQKDGVNAIFFQVRAECDALYKSDLEPWSRFLTGKQGQAPSPYWDPLQWMIDQCHSRGMELHAWLNPYRAKTKTTSALASNHVAMRHPGSVFAYDGLFILNPGQPSNRDYIIKVVNDIVTRYDIDGIHMDDYSYPYPVAGLQIPDDRE
;
A
#
# COMPACT_ATOMS: atom_id res chain seq x y z
N MET A 1 -69.17 -15.56 -33.87
CA MET A 1 -68.04 -16.37 -33.37
C MET A 1 -66.75 -15.54 -33.69
N LEU A 2 -66.26 -14.88 -32.70
CA LEU A 2 -65.12 -13.98 -32.83
C LEU A 2 -63.84 -14.76 -32.47
N VAL A 3 -62.95 -14.94 -33.44
CA VAL A 3 -61.66 -15.64 -33.21
C VAL A 3 -60.65 -14.58 -32.79
N LEU A 4 -60.21 -14.64 -31.51
CA LEU A 4 -59.20 -13.79 -30.95
C LEU A 4 -57.82 -14.39 -31.30
N MET A 5 -57.07 -13.76 -32.24
CA MET A 5 -55.67 -14.13 -32.49
C MET A 5 -54.77 -13.47 -31.39
N ILE A 6 -54.21 -14.31 -30.54
CA ILE A 6 -53.16 -13.90 -29.61
C ILE A 6 -51.83 -13.94 -30.36
N VAL A 7 -51.27 -12.80 -30.69
CA VAL A 7 -49.89 -12.66 -31.20
C VAL A 7 -48.96 -12.61 -30.00
N SER A 8 -48.30 -13.71 -29.72
CA SER A 8 -47.21 -13.74 -28.70
C SER A 8 -45.92 -13.20 -29.34
N THR A 9 -45.53 -11.99 -28.98
CA THR A 9 -44.22 -11.43 -29.29
C THR A 9 -43.19 -12.08 -28.36
N VAL A 10 -42.33 -12.93 -28.94
CA VAL A 10 -41.15 -13.46 -28.25
C VAL A 10 -40.07 -12.36 -28.27
N ILE A 11 -39.82 -11.73 -27.13
CA ILE A 11 -38.70 -10.81 -26.96
C ILE A 11 -37.46 -11.66 -26.79
N TYR A 12 -36.60 -11.75 -27.79
CA TYR A 12 -35.25 -12.29 -27.65
C TYR A 12 -34.43 -11.26 -26.91
N ALA A 13 -34.13 -11.48 -25.65
CA ALA A 13 -33.08 -10.79 -24.94
C ALA A 13 -31.74 -11.24 -25.57
N THR A 14 -31.13 -10.37 -26.37
CA THR A 14 -29.73 -10.57 -26.77
C THR A 14 -28.88 -10.41 -25.53
N ALA A 15 -28.39 -11.51 -25.00
CA ALA A 15 -27.33 -11.45 -24.00
C ALA A 15 -26.13 -10.77 -24.66
N ASP A 16 -25.75 -9.58 -24.17
CA ASP A 16 -24.49 -8.96 -24.56
C ASP A 16 -23.39 -9.98 -24.34
N THR A 17 -22.80 -10.46 -25.43
CA THR A 17 -21.66 -11.37 -25.35
C THR A 17 -20.49 -10.58 -24.81
N TYR A 18 -20.21 -10.77 -23.51
CA TYR A 18 -19.00 -10.21 -22.88
C TYR A 18 -17.78 -10.70 -23.65
N THR A 19 -17.11 -9.78 -24.33
CA THR A 19 -15.83 -10.06 -24.97
C THR A 19 -14.72 -9.68 -24.00
N PRO A 20 -13.99 -10.65 -23.42
CA PRO A 20 -12.91 -10.35 -22.48
C PRO A 20 -11.89 -9.44 -23.15
N ARG A 21 -11.50 -8.35 -22.48
CA ARG A 21 -10.43 -7.49 -22.97
C ARG A 21 -9.13 -8.26 -22.94
N LYS A 22 -8.36 -8.27 -24.04
CA LYS A 22 -7.08 -8.99 -24.15
C LYS A 22 -6.00 -8.48 -23.18
N ARG A 23 -6.17 -7.25 -22.66
CA ARG A 23 -5.26 -6.60 -21.71
C ARG A 23 -6.09 -5.86 -20.67
N GLU A 24 -6.56 -6.60 -19.66
CA GLU A 24 -7.26 -6.06 -18.52
C GLU A 24 -6.29 -5.96 -17.36
N PHE A 25 -6.22 -4.80 -16.70
CA PHE A 25 -5.47 -4.62 -15.47
C PHE A 25 -6.31 -5.13 -14.29
N ARG A 26 -5.83 -6.17 -13.60
CA ARG A 26 -6.48 -6.78 -12.44
C ARG A 26 -5.52 -6.76 -11.27
N GLY A 27 -5.71 -5.76 -10.41
CA GLY A 27 -4.83 -5.51 -9.26
C GLY A 27 -5.38 -6.04 -7.94
N ALA A 28 -4.49 -6.45 -7.04
CA ALA A 28 -4.82 -6.78 -5.66
C ALA A 28 -3.86 -6.09 -4.68
N TRP A 29 -4.39 -5.70 -3.49
CA TRP A 29 -3.60 -5.04 -2.46
C TRP A 29 -3.14 -6.05 -1.40
N ILE A 30 -1.84 -6.00 -1.08
CA ILE A 30 -1.25 -6.70 0.07
C ILE A 30 -0.75 -5.64 1.04
N GLN A 31 -1.51 -5.41 2.11
CA GLN A 31 -1.21 -4.39 3.12
C GLN A 31 -0.37 -4.95 4.26
N CYS A 32 0.46 -4.11 4.89
CA CYS A 32 1.18 -4.45 6.12
C CYS A 32 0.54 -3.82 7.37
N VAL A 33 -0.18 -2.71 7.23
CA VAL A 33 -0.69 -1.89 8.34
C VAL A 33 -1.70 -2.62 9.24
N ASN A 34 -2.34 -3.68 8.75
CA ASN A 34 -3.20 -4.56 9.55
C ASN A 34 -2.43 -5.46 10.53
N GLY A 35 -1.08 -5.43 10.50
CA GLY A 35 -0.23 -6.21 11.38
C GLY A 35 -0.11 -7.70 11.01
N GLN A 36 -0.55 -8.10 9.81
CA GLN A 36 -0.56 -9.51 9.41
C GLN A 36 0.82 -10.20 9.45
N PHE A 37 1.91 -9.44 9.35
CA PHE A 37 3.27 -9.98 9.34
C PHE A 37 3.97 -9.92 10.69
N ILE A 38 3.41 -9.18 11.66
CA ILE A 38 4.01 -9.02 13.00
C ILE A 38 4.15 -10.38 13.68
N GLY A 39 5.35 -10.67 14.15
CA GLY A 39 5.66 -11.93 14.83
C GLY A 39 5.92 -13.11 13.91
N MET A 40 5.86 -12.94 12.60
CA MET A 40 6.27 -13.98 11.65
C MET A 40 7.79 -14.05 11.55
N SER A 41 8.34 -15.26 11.46
CA SER A 41 9.72 -15.44 10.98
C SER A 41 9.82 -15.05 9.51
N THR A 42 11.03 -14.71 9.04
CA THR A 42 11.30 -14.46 7.61
C THR A 42 10.75 -15.57 6.73
N GLN A 43 11.04 -16.83 7.05
CA GLN A 43 10.56 -17.98 6.30
C GLN A 43 9.02 -18.05 6.26
N LYS A 44 8.35 -17.83 7.40
CA LYS A 44 6.88 -17.87 7.47
C LYS A 44 6.25 -16.76 6.66
N MET A 45 6.81 -15.55 6.69
CA MET A 45 6.33 -14.43 5.89
C MET A 45 6.48 -14.71 4.40
N GLN A 46 7.64 -15.20 3.96
CA GLN A 46 7.87 -15.58 2.56
C GLN A 46 6.90 -16.68 2.09
N GLN A 47 6.68 -17.71 2.91
CA GLN A 47 5.70 -18.76 2.60
C GLN A 47 4.26 -18.20 2.48
N THR A 48 3.89 -17.31 3.40
CA THR A 48 2.55 -16.68 3.39
C THR A 48 2.37 -15.82 2.15
N LEU A 49 3.34 -14.97 1.82
CA LEU A 49 3.31 -14.12 0.63
C LEU A 49 3.31 -14.94 -0.66
N SER A 50 4.15 -15.99 -0.76
CA SER A 50 4.15 -16.88 -1.92
C SER A 50 2.80 -17.54 -2.12
N TYR A 51 2.18 -18.05 -1.04
CA TYR A 51 0.84 -18.63 -1.11
C TYR A 51 -0.21 -17.62 -1.57
N GLN A 52 -0.19 -16.37 -1.03
CA GLN A 52 -1.10 -15.32 -1.47
C GLN A 52 -0.93 -15.01 -2.97
N LEU A 53 0.30 -14.91 -3.45
CA LEU A 53 0.59 -14.65 -4.86
C LEU A 53 0.10 -15.80 -5.77
N ASP A 54 0.28 -17.06 -5.35
CA ASP A 54 -0.17 -18.22 -6.11
C ASP A 54 -1.71 -18.27 -6.22
N GLU A 55 -2.44 -17.95 -5.14
CA GLU A 55 -3.90 -17.86 -5.18
C GLU A 55 -4.39 -16.70 -6.05
N LEU A 56 -3.81 -15.51 -5.88
CA LEU A 56 -4.15 -14.35 -6.70
C LEU A 56 -3.86 -14.58 -8.20
N GLN A 57 -2.78 -15.28 -8.52
CA GLN A 57 -2.47 -15.67 -9.91
C GLN A 57 -3.54 -16.59 -10.51
N LYS A 58 -4.02 -17.58 -9.74
CA LYS A 58 -5.12 -18.49 -10.15
C LYS A 58 -6.41 -17.73 -10.42
N ASP A 59 -6.68 -16.66 -9.65
CA ASP A 59 -7.83 -15.77 -9.83
C ASP A 59 -7.64 -14.78 -10.99
N GLY A 60 -6.49 -14.85 -11.68
CA GLY A 60 -6.18 -14.04 -12.85
C GLY A 60 -5.70 -12.63 -12.53
N VAL A 61 -5.29 -12.34 -11.28
CA VAL A 61 -4.64 -11.08 -10.89
C VAL A 61 -3.30 -10.97 -11.62
N ASN A 62 -2.98 -9.79 -12.15
CA ASN A 62 -1.75 -9.53 -12.90
C ASN A 62 -0.97 -8.31 -12.40
N ALA A 63 -1.40 -7.69 -11.29
CA ALA A 63 -0.69 -6.61 -10.63
C ALA A 63 -0.88 -6.66 -9.11
N ILE A 64 0.17 -6.44 -8.35
CA ILE A 64 0.16 -6.43 -6.88
C ILE A 64 0.54 -5.03 -6.39
N PHE A 65 -0.32 -4.45 -5.55
CA PHE A 65 -0.01 -3.25 -4.77
C PHE A 65 0.50 -3.67 -3.39
N PHE A 66 1.81 -3.69 -3.22
CA PHE A 66 2.44 -4.11 -1.97
C PHE A 66 2.76 -2.90 -1.10
N GLN A 67 2.18 -2.83 0.12
CA GLN A 67 2.42 -1.71 1.03
C GLN A 67 3.81 -1.79 1.62
N VAL A 68 4.70 -0.93 1.16
CA VAL A 68 6.12 -0.90 1.55
C VAL A 68 6.45 0.25 2.49
N ARG A 69 5.54 1.25 2.63
CA ARG A 69 5.73 2.42 3.48
C ARG A 69 4.41 2.82 4.13
N ALA A 70 4.23 2.50 5.42
CA ALA A 70 2.98 2.71 6.15
C ALA A 70 3.00 3.91 7.11
N GLU A 71 4.13 4.15 7.80
CA GLU A 71 4.26 5.16 8.87
C GLU A 71 5.62 5.91 8.78
N CYS A 72 5.99 6.43 7.62
CA CYS A 72 7.33 6.97 7.35
C CYS A 72 8.43 5.98 7.76
N ASP A 73 8.20 4.73 7.45
CA ASP A 73 9.06 3.58 7.72
C ASP A 73 9.02 2.62 6.53
N ALA A 74 9.96 1.70 6.43
CA ALA A 74 10.18 0.92 5.23
C ALA A 74 10.10 -0.59 5.46
N LEU A 75 9.42 -1.33 4.55
CA LEU A 75 9.53 -2.77 4.38
C LEU A 75 10.60 -3.14 3.33
N TYR A 76 11.64 -2.33 3.24
CA TYR A 76 12.81 -2.53 2.36
C TYR A 76 14.01 -1.85 3.00
N LYS A 77 15.22 -2.17 2.53
CA LYS A 77 16.40 -1.48 3.02
C LYS A 77 16.35 -0.01 2.59
N SER A 78 16.22 0.90 3.54
CA SER A 78 16.25 2.35 3.30
C SER A 78 17.33 3.01 4.13
N ASP A 79 18.05 3.97 3.53
CA ASP A 79 18.96 4.87 4.25
C ASP A 79 18.24 6.17 4.70
N LEU A 80 16.99 6.37 4.28
CA LEU A 80 16.17 7.54 4.60
C LEU A 80 15.24 7.30 5.78
N GLU A 81 14.69 6.10 5.91
CA GLU A 81 13.64 5.74 6.85
C GLU A 81 14.00 4.49 7.65
N PRO A 82 13.48 4.35 8.91
CA PRO A 82 13.70 3.16 9.71
C PRO A 82 12.97 1.94 9.11
N TRP A 83 13.42 0.73 9.46
CA TRP A 83 12.65 -0.48 9.23
C TRP A 83 11.27 -0.40 9.90
N SER A 84 10.25 -0.86 9.20
CA SER A 84 8.88 -0.80 9.69
C SER A 84 8.64 -1.78 10.85
N ARG A 85 7.88 -1.33 11.86
CA ARG A 85 7.39 -2.20 12.94
C ARG A 85 6.46 -3.30 12.44
N PHE A 86 5.81 -3.09 11.31
CA PHE A 86 4.92 -4.08 10.71
C PHE A 86 5.67 -5.29 10.15
N LEU A 87 6.98 -5.18 10.00
CA LEU A 87 7.84 -6.29 9.60
C LEU A 87 8.32 -7.13 10.79
N THR A 88 8.78 -6.46 11.86
CA THR A 88 9.47 -7.14 12.97
C THR A 88 8.79 -6.95 14.34
N GLY A 89 7.72 -6.13 14.39
CA GLY A 89 7.09 -5.72 15.65
C GLY A 89 7.75 -4.50 16.32
N LYS A 90 8.96 -4.11 15.88
CA LYS A 90 9.69 -2.97 16.43
C LYS A 90 10.27 -2.10 15.33
N GLN A 91 9.89 -0.81 15.28
CA GLN A 91 10.40 0.13 14.29
C GLN A 91 11.92 0.33 14.45
N GLY A 92 12.64 0.38 13.35
CA GLY A 92 14.09 0.51 13.30
C GLY A 92 14.86 -0.81 13.43
N GLN A 93 14.17 -1.93 13.69
CA GLN A 93 14.79 -3.24 13.77
C GLN A 93 14.75 -3.93 12.40
N ALA A 94 15.93 -4.25 11.85
CA ALA A 94 16.04 -5.05 10.64
C ALA A 94 15.52 -6.50 10.85
N PRO A 95 15.00 -7.16 9.80
CA PRO A 95 14.60 -8.56 9.90
C PRO A 95 15.80 -9.48 10.13
N SER A 96 15.57 -10.59 10.86
CA SER A 96 16.57 -11.62 11.15
C SER A 96 15.96 -13.01 10.94
N PRO A 97 16.48 -13.86 10.02
CA PRO A 97 17.56 -13.56 9.07
C PRO A 97 17.27 -12.35 8.19
N TYR A 98 18.33 -11.63 7.80
CA TYR A 98 18.19 -10.45 6.93
C TYR A 98 17.65 -10.82 5.55
N TRP A 99 16.70 -10.03 5.06
CA TRP A 99 16.18 -10.05 3.70
C TRP A 99 15.59 -8.69 3.35
N ASP A 100 15.39 -8.42 2.08
CA ASP A 100 14.70 -7.23 1.60
C ASP A 100 13.30 -7.63 1.06
N PRO A 101 12.22 -7.32 1.80
CA PRO A 101 10.86 -7.70 1.39
C PRO A 101 10.43 -7.15 0.04
N LEU A 102 10.81 -5.91 -0.29
CA LEU A 102 10.44 -5.30 -1.57
C LEU A 102 11.15 -6.02 -2.73
N GLN A 103 12.46 -6.22 -2.64
CA GLN A 103 13.18 -6.94 -3.70
C GLN A 103 12.65 -8.36 -3.88
N TRP A 104 12.42 -9.06 -2.78
CA TRP A 104 11.86 -10.41 -2.83
C TRP A 104 10.47 -10.44 -3.48
N MET A 105 9.58 -9.48 -3.16
CA MET A 105 8.25 -9.40 -3.77
C MET A 105 8.31 -9.08 -5.26
N ILE A 106 9.23 -8.23 -5.71
CA ILE A 106 9.48 -7.98 -7.14
C ILE A 106 9.82 -9.28 -7.84
N ASP A 107 10.81 -10.02 -7.34
CA ASP A 107 11.26 -11.28 -7.93
C ASP A 107 10.11 -12.31 -8.00
N GLN A 108 9.29 -12.39 -6.92
CA GLN A 108 8.15 -13.30 -6.86
C GLN A 108 7.00 -12.91 -7.80
N CYS A 109 6.71 -11.62 -7.93
CA CYS A 109 5.69 -11.12 -8.87
C CYS A 109 6.12 -11.32 -10.31
N HIS A 110 7.32 -10.89 -10.67
CA HIS A 110 7.85 -11.01 -12.03
C HIS A 110 7.98 -12.48 -12.49
N SER A 111 8.39 -13.38 -11.60
CA SER A 111 8.42 -14.82 -11.91
C SER A 111 7.05 -15.43 -12.22
N ARG A 112 5.98 -14.78 -11.77
CA ARG A 112 4.57 -15.18 -12.04
C ARG A 112 3.92 -14.39 -13.17
N GLY A 113 4.66 -13.48 -13.83
CA GLY A 113 4.12 -12.59 -14.86
C GLY A 113 3.18 -11.51 -14.31
N MET A 114 3.35 -11.13 -13.05
CA MET A 114 2.61 -10.06 -12.38
C MET A 114 3.47 -8.80 -12.27
N GLU A 115 2.85 -7.62 -12.37
CA GLU A 115 3.46 -6.35 -12.02
C GLU A 115 3.52 -6.18 -10.49
N LEU A 116 4.56 -5.49 -9.99
CA LEU A 116 4.65 -5.03 -8.62
C LEU A 116 4.63 -3.50 -8.54
N HIS A 117 3.62 -2.98 -7.86
CA HIS A 117 3.49 -1.56 -7.56
C HIS A 117 3.80 -1.32 -6.08
N ALA A 118 4.79 -0.48 -5.80
CA ALA A 118 5.13 -0.10 -4.43
C ALA A 118 4.08 0.87 -3.88
N TRP A 119 3.35 0.43 -2.85
CA TRP A 119 2.31 1.24 -2.23
C TRP A 119 2.86 1.99 -1.01
N LEU A 120 2.72 3.32 -1.03
CA LEU A 120 3.19 4.24 0.00
C LEU A 120 2.02 5.04 0.59
N ASN A 121 2.03 5.24 1.91
CA ASN A 121 1.24 6.30 2.56
C ASN A 121 2.15 7.53 2.73
N PRO A 122 2.00 8.59 1.93
CA PRO A 122 3.00 9.64 1.85
C PRO A 122 3.10 10.48 3.13
N TYR A 123 2.00 10.79 3.80
CA TYR A 123 2.00 11.74 4.92
C TYR A 123 1.81 11.11 6.29
N ARG A 124 1.32 9.88 6.41
CA ARG A 124 1.12 9.22 7.70
C ARG A 124 2.46 8.88 8.34
N ALA A 125 2.76 9.50 9.50
CA ALA A 125 4.00 9.28 10.24
C ALA A 125 3.80 8.39 11.49
N LYS A 126 2.54 8.29 12.00
CA LYS A 126 2.20 7.47 13.15
C LYS A 126 0.71 7.17 13.16
N THR A 127 0.31 5.95 13.53
CA THR A 127 -1.08 5.59 13.85
C THR A 127 -1.35 5.58 15.35
N LYS A 128 -2.61 5.41 15.76
CA LYS A 128 -3.00 5.28 17.17
C LYS A 128 -2.35 4.09 17.88
N THR A 129 -1.98 3.04 17.13
CA THR A 129 -1.39 1.81 17.68
C THR A 129 0.13 1.83 17.77
N THR A 130 0.78 2.90 17.29
CA THR A 130 2.24 3.03 17.33
C THR A 130 2.68 3.44 18.73
N SER A 131 3.37 2.55 19.44
CA SER A 131 3.82 2.78 20.81
C SER A 131 5.07 3.66 20.90
N ALA A 132 6.05 3.44 20.01
CA ALA A 132 7.31 4.17 19.98
C ALA A 132 7.80 4.36 18.54
N LEU A 133 8.47 5.48 18.29
CA LEU A 133 9.15 5.78 17.04
C LEU A 133 10.65 5.53 17.19
N ALA A 134 11.28 5.05 16.14
CA ALA A 134 12.74 4.91 16.09
C ALA A 134 13.42 6.30 16.09
N SER A 135 14.62 6.39 16.66
CA SER A 135 15.35 7.66 16.76
C SER A 135 15.66 8.32 15.42
N ASN A 136 15.79 7.51 14.36
CA ASN A 136 16.00 7.99 12.98
C ASN A 136 14.69 8.24 12.21
N HIS A 137 13.51 8.09 12.83
CA HIS A 137 12.22 8.42 12.21
C HIS A 137 12.11 9.93 12.00
N VAL A 138 11.48 10.35 10.88
CA VAL A 138 11.37 11.77 10.50
C VAL A 138 10.74 12.63 11.58
N ALA A 139 9.67 12.17 12.26
CA ALA A 139 9.03 12.89 13.35
C ALA A 139 9.91 13.03 14.60
N MET A 140 10.91 12.17 14.78
CA MET A 140 11.90 12.27 15.87
C MET A 140 13.05 13.21 15.51
N ARG A 141 13.50 13.19 14.25
CA ARG A 141 14.57 14.06 13.77
C ARG A 141 14.11 15.50 13.50
N HIS A 142 12.86 15.65 13.09
CA HIS A 142 12.24 16.92 12.70
C HIS A 142 10.83 17.04 13.30
N PRO A 143 10.69 17.24 14.63
CA PRO A 143 9.37 17.28 15.29
C PRO A 143 8.40 18.34 14.72
N GLY A 144 8.94 19.44 14.18
CA GLY A 144 8.12 20.48 13.53
C GLY A 144 7.58 20.10 12.15
N SER A 145 7.99 18.95 11.59
CA SER A 145 7.50 18.48 10.29
C SER A 145 6.13 17.80 10.36
N VAL A 146 5.66 17.44 11.55
CA VAL A 146 4.40 16.74 11.77
C VAL A 146 3.45 17.55 12.64
N PHE A 147 2.16 17.30 12.45
CA PHE A 147 1.14 17.71 13.40
C PHE A 147 0.40 16.48 13.97
N ALA A 148 -0.12 16.64 15.20
CA ALA A 148 -0.93 15.62 15.85
C ALA A 148 -2.40 15.85 15.53
N TYR A 149 -3.12 14.79 15.18
CA TYR A 149 -4.55 14.83 14.93
C TYR A 149 -5.18 13.48 15.30
N ASP A 150 -6.11 13.47 16.24
CA ASP A 150 -6.83 12.26 16.68
C ASP A 150 -5.92 11.05 16.99
N GLY A 151 -4.77 11.31 17.64
CA GLY A 151 -3.77 10.27 17.97
C GLY A 151 -2.88 9.82 16.81
N LEU A 152 -3.05 10.40 15.63
CA LEU A 152 -2.16 10.24 14.48
C LEU A 152 -1.05 11.30 14.52
N PHE A 153 0.08 11.02 13.88
CA PHE A 153 1.04 12.04 13.44
C PHE A 153 1.03 12.07 11.92
N ILE A 154 0.87 13.25 11.37
CA ILE A 154 0.79 13.50 9.93
C ILE A 154 1.91 14.45 9.54
N LEU A 155 2.69 14.12 8.53
CA LEU A 155 3.59 15.08 7.88
C LEU A 155 2.75 16.22 7.32
N ASN A 156 3.09 17.47 7.66
CA ASN A 156 2.34 18.62 7.15
C ASN A 156 2.58 18.78 5.63
N PRO A 157 1.56 18.57 4.77
CA PRO A 157 1.71 18.66 3.32
C PRO A 157 1.94 20.10 2.84
N GLY A 158 1.57 21.11 3.65
CA GLY A 158 1.84 22.52 3.37
C GLY A 158 3.34 22.86 3.39
N GLN A 159 4.15 22.12 4.15
CA GLN A 159 5.59 22.38 4.22
C GLN A 159 6.33 21.85 2.98
N PRO A 160 7.05 22.71 2.22
CA PRO A 160 7.83 22.29 1.06
C PRO A 160 8.85 21.19 1.39
N SER A 161 9.51 21.29 2.54
CA SER A 161 10.49 20.30 3.01
C SER A 161 9.92 18.88 3.16
N ASN A 162 8.65 18.75 3.53
CA ASN A 162 7.98 17.45 3.64
C ASN A 162 7.66 16.88 2.25
N ARG A 163 7.23 17.71 1.31
CA ARG A 163 7.03 17.31 -0.09
C ARG A 163 8.33 16.84 -0.71
N ASP A 164 9.41 17.60 -0.51
CA ASP A 164 10.76 17.24 -0.99
C ASP A 164 11.26 15.93 -0.35
N TYR A 165 10.95 15.70 0.92
CA TYR A 165 11.28 14.46 1.61
C TYR A 165 10.57 13.26 0.97
N ILE A 166 9.27 13.36 0.68
CA ILE A 166 8.52 12.30 0.02
C ILE A 166 9.05 12.04 -1.39
N ILE A 167 9.39 13.10 -2.14
CA ILE A 167 10.03 12.97 -3.47
C ILE A 167 11.35 12.20 -3.36
N LYS A 168 12.18 12.45 -2.32
CA LYS A 168 13.42 11.70 -2.10
C LYS A 168 13.16 10.23 -1.83
N VAL A 169 12.12 9.90 -1.03
CA VAL A 169 11.74 8.51 -0.76
C VAL A 169 11.27 7.81 -2.04
N VAL A 170 10.43 8.45 -2.83
CA VAL A 170 9.98 7.89 -4.12
C VAL A 170 11.17 7.67 -5.06
N ASN A 171 12.04 8.68 -5.19
CA ASN A 171 13.25 8.58 -6.05
C ASN A 171 14.18 7.46 -5.59
N ASP A 172 14.35 7.25 -4.28
CA ASP A 172 15.14 6.16 -3.73
C ASP A 172 14.59 4.79 -4.17
N ILE A 173 13.26 4.61 -4.11
CA ILE A 173 12.62 3.36 -4.53
C ILE A 173 12.77 3.16 -6.04
N VAL A 174 12.36 4.12 -6.87
CA VAL A 174 12.33 3.96 -8.33
C VAL A 174 13.72 3.86 -8.95
N THR A 175 14.75 4.34 -8.24
CA THR A 175 16.13 4.25 -8.73
C THR A 175 16.78 2.91 -8.40
N ARG A 176 16.40 2.29 -7.29
CA ARG A 176 17.07 1.09 -6.78
C ARG A 176 16.33 -0.21 -7.04
N TYR A 177 15.02 -0.15 -7.25
CA TYR A 177 14.16 -1.32 -7.39
C TYR A 177 13.46 -1.34 -8.74
N ASP A 178 13.40 -2.52 -9.35
CA ASP A 178 12.71 -2.76 -10.62
C ASP A 178 11.20 -2.93 -10.40
N ILE A 179 10.56 -1.90 -9.84
CA ILE A 179 9.12 -1.84 -9.65
C ILE A 179 8.42 -1.39 -10.92
N ASP A 180 7.17 -1.85 -11.14
CA ASP A 180 6.37 -1.46 -12.30
C ASP A 180 5.59 -0.17 -12.07
N GLY A 181 5.43 0.26 -10.81
CA GLY A 181 4.74 1.50 -10.48
C GLY A 181 4.82 1.91 -9.03
N ILE A 182 4.42 3.15 -8.77
CA ILE A 182 4.16 3.68 -7.43
C ILE A 182 2.65 3.83 -7.25
N HIS A 183 2.15 3.40 -6.09
CA HIS A 183 0.76 3.58 -5.70
C HIS A 183 0.65 4.39 -4.41
N MET A 184 -0.28 5.33 -4.36
CA MET A 184 -0.67 6.07 -3.16
C MET A 184 -2.19 5.98 -3.03
N ASP A 185 -2.68 5.67 -1.82
CA ASP A 185 -4.10 5.62 -1.50
C ASP A 185 -4.62 7.00 -1.06
N ASP A 186 -5.93 7.07 -0.74
CA ASP A 186 -6.61 8.28 -0.28
C ASP A 186 -6.43 8.56 1.23
N TYR A 187 -5.79 7.65 1.98
CA TYR A 187 -5.48 7.83 3.41
C TYR A 187 -4.26 8.73 3.66
N SER A 188 -3.96 9.61 2.72
CA SER A 188 -2.81 10.53 2.83
C SER A 188 -3.06 11.66 3.83
N TYR A 189 -4.33 12.05 4.02
CA TYR A 189 -4.77 13.10 4.93
C TYR A 189 -5.86 12.59 5.88
N PRO A 190 -5.93 13.08 7.13
CA PRO A 190 -6.89 12.55 8.09
C PRO A 190 -8.34 12.94 7.73
N TYR A 191 -9.28 12.02 7.93
CA TYR A 191 -10.69 12.33 7.82
C TYR A 191 -11.15 13.25 8.96
N PRO A 192 -12.10 14.16 8.72
CA PRO A 192 -12.65 15.04 9.75
C PRO A 192 -13.26 14.23 10.91
N VAL A 193 -12.89 14.57 12.13
CA VAL A 193 -13.46 14.01 13.36
C VAL A 193 -14.31 15.08 14.05
N ALA A 194 -15.54 14.75 14.43
CA ALA A 194 -16.44 15.68 15.09
C ALA A 194 -15.80 16.27 16.37
N GLY A 195 -15.78 17.57 16.49
CA GLY A 195 -15.19 18.28 17.64
C GLY A 195 -13.67 18.47 17.57
N LEU A 196 -13.00 17.94 16.56
CA LEU A 196 -11.58 18.20 16.31
C LEU A 196 -11.40 19.10 15.10
N GLN A 197 -10.47 20.04 15.22
CA GLN A 197 -10.08 20.92 14.13
C GLN A 197 -8.75 20.43 13.55
N ILE A 198 -8.70 20.24 12.23
CA ILE A 198 -7.43 19.97 11.55
C ILE A 198 -6.58 21.23 11.64
N PRO A 199 -5.30 21.13 12.05
CA PRO A 199 -4.42 22.28 12.10
C PRO A 199 -4.28 22.95 10.72
N ASP A 200 -3.98 24.24 10.73
CA ASP A 200 -3.71 24.98 9.49
C ASP A 200 -2.45 24.41 8.83
N ASP A 201 -2.60 23.87 7.65
CA ASP A 201 -1.54 23.26 6.84
C ASP A 201 -1.14 24.14 5.64
N ARG A 202 -1.62 25.37 5.59
CA ARG A 202 -1.22 26.36 4.58
C ARG A 202 0.20 26.86 4.86
N GLU A 203 0.93 27.20 3.81
CA GLU A 203 2.23 27.84 3.85
C GLU A 203 2.17 29.27 4.43
#